data_62cc6c62407b6ea04703c79f8cbdc84c
#
_entry.id   62cc6c62407b6ea04703c79f8cbdc84c
#
_cell.length_a   1.000
_cell.length_b   1.000
_cell.length_c   1.000
_cell.angle_alpha   90.00
_cell.angle_beta   90.00
_cell.angle_gamma   90.00
#
_symmetry.space_group_name_H-M   'P 1'
#
loop_
_entity.id
_entity.type
_entity.pdbx_description
1 polymer ?
#
loop_
_entity_poly.entity_id
_entity_poly.type
_entity_poly.pdbx_seq_one_letter_code
_entity_poly.pdbx_strand_id
1 'polypeptide(L)'
;AAPRAVGPAPALTTENMFAPRPERPPNDREERVKMSKLRQVIARRLKEAQNTAAMLTTWNEVDMGNVMALRSEYKEVFEKKHGARMGFMSFFVRAACIALKEWPAVNAEIYGDEIIYKNYYNVGVAVGTPQGLVVPVLKEADKMGFADIEGGIADFGRRARDGKLGMDEMTGGSLNSMPILNVPQSAILGMHSIQKRPMVVNDEIEIRPMMHLALSYDHRIVDGREAVSFLVRIKQCIEDPQRILLNV
;
A
#
# COMPACT_ATOMS: atom_id res chain seq x y z
N ALA A 1 -51.70 -14.06 10.55
CA ALA A 1 -51.05 -12.78 10.79
C ALA A 1 -49.99 -12.61 9.70
N ALA A 2 -50.08 -11.55 8.87
CA ALA A 2 -49.13 -11.26 7.85
C ALA A 2 -47.76 -10.91 8.45
N PRO A 3 -46.62 -11.33 7.89
CA PRO A 3 -45.29 -10.97 8.39
C PRO A 3 -45.12 -9.45 8.35
N ARG A 4 -44.77 -8.86 9.48
CA ARG A 4 -44.51 -7.43 9.61
C ARG A 4 -43.29 -7.11 8.78
N ALA A 5 -43.43 -6.22 7.79
CA ALA A 5 -42.32 -5.76 6.98
C ALA A 5 -41.24 -5.18 7.90
N VAL A 6 -40.09 -5.83 7.96
CA VAL A 6 -38.92 -5.31 8.63
C VAL A 6 -38.39 -4.18 7.77
N GLY A 7 -38.53 -2.94 8.22
CA GLY A 7 -37.94 -1.79 7.53
C GLY A 7 -36.44 -1.98 7.32
N PRO A 8 -35.83 -1.27 6.36
CA PRO A 8 -34.41 -1.37 6.11
C PRO A 8 -33.62 -1.07 7.41
N ALA A 9 -32.67 -1.94 7.71
CA ALA A 9 -31.82 -1.74 8.88
C ALA A 9 -31.10 -0.37 8.75
N PRO A 10 -30.99 0.42 9.81
CA PRO A 10 -30.30 1.70 9.77
C PRO A 10 -28.88 1.50 9.27
N ALA A 11 -28.42 2.39 8.39
CA ALA A 11 -27.07 2.36 7.87
C ALA A 11 -26.06 2.37 9.03
N LEU A 12 -25.08 1.47 8.99
CA LEU A 12 -24.03 1.40 10.00
C LEU A 12 -23.10 2.62 9.79
N THR A 13 -23.28 3.67 10.59
CA THR A 13 -22.34 4.77 10.70
C THR A 13 -21.19 4.37 11.63
N THR A 14 -20.05 5.05 11.53
CA THR A 14 -18.91 4.82 12.45
C THR A 14 -19.26 5.07 13.91
N GLU A 15 -20.21 5.96 14.18
CA GLU A 15 -20.68 6.29 15.53
C GLU A 15 -21.49 5.15 16.17
N ASN A 16 -22.27 4.41 15.38
CA ASN A 16 -23.12 3.34 15.88
C ASN A 16 -22.57 1.92 15.67
N MET A 17 -21.35 1.78 15.12
CA MET A 17 -20.74 0.48 14.82
C MET A 17 -20.68 -0.46 16.05
N PHE A 18 -20.45 0.11 17.22
CA PHE A 18 -20.38 -0.60 18.51
C PHE A 18 -21.56 -0.27 19.44
N ALA A 19 -22.65 0.31 18.91
CA ALA A 19 -23.83 0.59 19.69
C ALA A 19 -24.43 -0.70 20.27
N PRO A 20 -25.03 -0.66 21.49
CA PRO A 20 -25.72 -1.80 22.05
C PRO A 20 -26.78 -2.32 21.08
N ARG A 21 -26.74 -3.61 20.83
CA ARG A 21 -27.76 -4.32 20.03
C ARG A 21 -28.68 -5.10 20.98
N PRO A 22 -29.91 -5.42 20.54
CA PRO A 22 -30.77 -6.33 21.29
C PRO A 22 -30.01 -7.60 21.67
N GLU A 23 -30.20 -8.08 22.88
CA GLU A 23 -29.58 -9.32 23.34
C GLU A 23 -29.95 -10.46 22.40
N ARG A 24 -28.95 -11.10 21.86
CA ARG A 24 -29.08 -12.32 21.07
C ARG A 24 -29.01 -13.50 22.06
N PRO A 25 -29.96 -14.43 22.04
CA PRO A 25 -29.89 -15.58 22.91
C PRO A 25 -28.59 -16.36 22.74
N PRO A 26 -28.03 -16.92 23.82
CA PRO A 26 -26.82 -17.74 23.73
C PRO A 26 -27.07 -18.98 22.86
N ASN A 27 -26.04 -19.44 22.16
CA ASN A 27 -26.05 -20.67 21.42
C ASN A 27 -24.80 -21.48 21.82
N ASP A 28 -24.99 -22.73 22.22
CA ASP A 28 -23.94 -23.59 22.76
C ASP A 28 -22.79 -23.87 21.79
N ARG A 29 -22.98 -23.60 20.47
CA ARG A 29 -21.98 -23.73 19.43
C ARG A 29 -21.30 -22.41 19.05
N GLU A 30 -21.54 -21.34 19.81
CA GLU A 30 -20.99 -20.01 19.57
C GLU A 30 -20.10 -19.56 20.73
N GLU A 31 -18.89 -19.19 20.44
CA GLU A 31 -17.98 -18.54 21.38
C GLU A 31 -18.06 -17.01 21.25
N ARG A 32 -18.28 -16.32 22.35
CA ARG A 32 -18.33 -14.85 22.40
C ARG A 32 -17.04 -14.29 22.97
N VAL A 33 -16.21 -13.72 22.08
CA VAL A 33 -14.95 -13.09 22.46
C VAL A 33 -15.07 -11.57 22.34
N LYS A 34 -14.78 -10.86 23.42
CA LYS A 34 -14.77 -9.39 23.42
C LYS A 34 -13.59 -8.87 22.59
N MET A 35 -13.89 -7.98 21.64
CA MET A 35 -12.84 -7.33 20.85
C MET A 35 -11.89 -6.51 21.74
N SER A 36 -10.57 -6.63 21.51
CA SER A 36 -9.59 -5.76 22.15
C SER A 36 -9.79 -4.30 21.76
N LYS A 37 -9.34 -3.36 22.60
CA LYS A 37 -9.41 -1.91 22.29
C LYS A 37 -8.72 -1.58 20.96
N LEU A 38 -7.57 -2.18 20.70
CA LEU A 38 -6.84 -2.01 19.43
C LEU A 38 -7.68 -2.47 18.24
N ARG A 39 -8.31 -3.66 18.32
CA ARG A 39 -9.18 -4.17 17.25
C ARG A 39 -10.38 -3.27 16.99
N GLN A 40 -10.96 -2.69 18.03
CA GLN A 40 -12.08 -1.74 17.91
C GLN A 40 -11.64 -0.46 17.18
N VAL A 41 -10.45 0.08 17.51
CA VAL A 41 -9.89 1.26 16.85
C VAL A 41 -9.61 0.99 15.37
N ILE A 42 -8.99 -0.16 15.06
CA ILE A 42 -8.72 -0.57 13.68
C ILE A 42 -10.04 -0.68 12.89
N ALA A 43 -11.03 -1.37 13.41
CA ALA A 43 -12.32 -1.54 12.74
C ALA A 43 -13.01 -0.21 12.46
N ARG A 44 -12.97 0.73 13.43
CA ARG A 44 -13.54 2.08 13.25
C ARG A 44 -12.82 2.84 12.13
N ARG A 45 -11.48 2.90 12.16
CA ARG A 45 -10.69 3.60 11.14
C ARG A 45 -10.88 3.05 9.73
N LEU A 46 -10.91 1.73 9.59
CA LEU A 46 -11.13 1.09 8.29
C LEU A 46 -12.54 1.42 7.74
N LYS A 47 -13.55 1.41 8.61
CA LYS A 47 -14.91 1.73 8.19
C LYS A 47 -15.08 3.22 7.89
N GLU A 48 -14.42 4.09 8.65
CA GLU A 48 -14.38 5.53 8.41
C GLU A 48 -13.76 5.84 7.05
N ALA A 49 -12.64 5.21 6.70
CA ALA A 49 -12.01 5.37 5.39
C ALA A 49 -12.97 5.01 4.24
N GLN A 50 -13.68 3.87 4.35
CA GLN A 50 -14.66 3.45 3.34
C GLN A 50 -15.89 4.38 3.26
N ASN A 51 -16.30 4.98 4.36
CA ASN A 51 -17.45 5.88 4.38
C ASN A 51 -17.11 7.30 3.89
N THR A 52 -15.85 7.71 4.03
CA THR A 52 -15.40 9.08 3.73
C THR A 52 -14.90 9.22 2.30
N ALA A 53 -14.13 8.25 1.81
CA ALA A 53 -13.51 8.29 0.49
C ALA A 53 -14.39 7.61 -0.57
N ALA A 54 -14.45 8.18 -1.77
CA ALA A 54 -14.97 7.49 -2.96
C ALA A 54 -13.89 6.57 -3.53
N MET A 55 -13.65 5.43 -2.85
CA MET A 55 -12.53 4.55 -3.16
C MET A 55 -12.70 3.83 -4.48
N LEU A 56 -11.71 3.94 -5.36
CA LEU A 56 -11.54 3.16 -6.57
C LEU A 56 -10.15 2.54 -6.60
N THR A 57 -9.99 1.41 -7.30
CA THR A 57 -8.69 0.76 -7.47
C THR A 57 -8.43 0.49 -8.94
N THR A 58 -7.29 0.92 -9.44
CA THR A 58 -6.76 0.55 -10.75
C THR A 58 -5.56 -0.37 -10.61
N TRP A 59 -5.32 -1.22 -11.60
CA TRP A 59 -4.25 -2.21 -11.57
C TRP A 59 -3.39 -2.19 -12.81
N ASN A 60 -2.13 -2.60 -12.63
CA ASN A 60 -1.22 -2.85 -13.73
C ASN A 60 -0.31 -4.05 -13.38
N GLU A 61 0.33 -4.60 -14.38
CA GLU A 61 1.38 -5.61 -14.22
C GLU A 61 2.74 -4.99 -14.51
N VAL A 62 3.76 -5.40 -13.77
CA VAL A 62 5.14 -4.94 -13.96
C VAL A 62 6.09 -6.12 -14.06
N ASP A 63 7.00 -6.07 -15.01
CA ASP A 63 8.12 -7.00 -15.13
C ASP A 63 9.24 -6.60 -14.17
N MET A 64 9.54 -7.47 -13.21
CA MET A 64 10.56 -7.23 -12.20
C MET A 64 11.97 -7.66 -12.65
N GLY A 65 12.12 -8.17 -13.87
CA GLY A 65 13.36 -8.78 -14.37
C GLY A 65 14.57 -7.87 -14.24
N ASN A 66 14.48 -6.64 -14.73
CA ASN A 66 15.60 -5.68 -14.74
C ASN A 66 15.99 -5.22 -13.34
N VAL A 67 15.01 -4.94 -12.47
CA VAL A 67 15.29 -4.59 -11.05
C VAL A 67 15.89 -5.77 -10.31
N MET A 68 15.43 -7.00 -10.56
CA MET A 68 15.98 -8.20 -9.95
C MET A 68 17.42 -8.47 -10.41
N ALA A 69 17.72 -8.28 -11.70
CA ALA A 69 19.07 -8.42 -12.25
C ALA A 69 20.02 -7.38 -11.63
N LEU A 70 19.62 -6.10 -11.64
CA LEU A 70 20.39 -5.01 -11.03
C LEU A 70 20.65 -5.26 -9.55
N ARG A 71 19.63 -5.64 -8.80
CA ARG A 71 19.77 -6.00 -7.40
C ARG A 71 20.75 -7.18 -7.20
N SER A 72 20.64 -8.21 -8.02
CA SER A 72 21.53 -9.40 -7.91
C SER A 72 22.98 -9.03 -8.16
N GLU A 73 23.24 -8.14 -9.11
CA GLU A 73 24.58 -7.66 -9.46
C GLU A 73 25.21 -6.82 -8.33
N TYR A 74 24.45 -5.92 -7.74
CA TYR A 74 25.00 -4.90 -6.83
C TYR A 74 24.78 -5.17 -5.34
N LYS A 75 23.95 -6.12 -4.92
CA LYS A 75 23.54 -6.33 -3.52
C LYS A 75 24.70 -6.43 -2.53
N GLU A 76 25.79 -7.16 -2.89
CA GLU A 76 26.93 -7.39 -2.02
C GLU A 76 27.81 -6.13 -1.86
N VAL A 77 28.07 -5.45 -2.99
CA VAL A 77 28.83 -4.20 -3.00
C VAL A 77 28.07 -3.11 -2.27
N PHE A 78 26.75 -3.06 -2.48
CA PHE A 78 25.87 -2.11 -1.81
C PHE A 78 25.84 -2.33 -0.28
N GLU A 79 25.65 -3.57 0.18
CA GLU A 79 25.63 -3.92 1.60
C GLU A 79 26.98 -3.62 2.26
N LYS A 80 28.09 -3.97 1.60
CA LYS A 80 29.44 -3.67 2.09
C LYS A 80 29.70 -2.17 2.22
N LYS A 81 29.21 -1.37 1.28
CA LYS A 81 29.45 0.09 1.25
C LYS A 81 28.54 0.85 2.21
N HIS A 82 27.28 0.45 2.34
CA HIS A 82 26.24 1.22 3.02
C HIS A 82 25.74 0.60 4.33
N GLY A 83 26.12 -0.64 4.63
CA GLY A 83 25.65 -1.36 5.82
C GLY A 83 24.15 -1.70 5.81
N ALA A 84 23.49 -1.52 4.68
CA ALA A 84 22.07 -1.80 4.46
C ALA A 84 21.90 -2.80 3.32
N ARG A 85 20.97 -3.75 3.45
CA ARG A 85 20.65 -4.69 2.37
C ARG A 85 19.87 -3.99 1.26
N MET A 86 20.25 -4.25 0.01
CA MET A 86 19.52 -3.73 -1.15
C MET A 86 18.23 -4.53 -1.35
N GLY A 87 17.10 -3.92 -1.00
CA GLY A 87 15.75 -4.48 -1.24
C GLY A 87 15.13 -3.96 -2.53
N PHE A 88 13.82 -4.20 -2.69
CA PHE A 88 13.03 -3.65 -3.80
C PHE A 88 12.33 -2.33 -3.42
N MET A 89 12.20 -2.07 -2.12
CA MET A 89 11.41 -0.94 -1.64
C MET A 89 11.99 0.40 -2.05
N SER A 90 13.31 0.54 -2.07
CA SER A 90 13.97 1.77 -2.52
C SER A 90 13.65 2.10 -3.98
N PHE A 91 13.54 1.10 -4.85
CA PHE A 91 13.13 1.31 -6.25
C PHE A 91 11.67 1.81 -6.31
N PHE A 92 10.75 1.17 -5.59
CA PHE A 92 9.36 1.58 -5.57
C PHE A 92 9.14 2.96 -4.94
N VAL A 93 9.82 3.27 -3.85
CA VAL A 93 9.74 4.59 -3.21
C VAL A 93 10.27 5.68 -4.14
N ARG A 94 11.42 5.46 -4.80
CA ARG A 94 11.97 6.42 -5.77
C ARG A 94 11.05 6.58 -6.98
N ALA A 95 10.54 5.49 -7.55
CA ALA A 95 9.58 5.52 -8.65
C ALA A 95 8.29 6.27 -8.25
N ALA A 96 7.78 6.01 -7.05
CA ALA A 96 6.61 6.72 -6.53
C ALA A 96 6.88 8.23 -6.37
N CYS A 97 8.05 8.63 -5.85
CA CYS A 97 8.40 10.05 -5.72
C CYS A 97 8.50 10.75 -7.08
N ILE A 98 9.02 10.08 -8.12
CA ILE A 98 9.03 10.60 -9.50
C ILE A 98 7.58 10.79 -9.99
N ALA A 99 6.76 9.75 -9.87
CA ALA A 99 5.38 9.79 -10.32
C ALA A 99 4.53 10.83 -9.55
N LEU A 100 4.75 11.01 -8.24
CA LEU A 100 4.04 12.02 -7.43
C LEU A 100 4.36 13.46 -7.84
N LYS A 101 5.56 13.72 -8.38
CA LYS A 101 5.92 15.04 -8.93
C LYS A 101 5.18 15.35 -10.23
N GLU A 102 4.91 14.33 -11.03
CA GLU A 102 4.18 14.45 -12.30
C GLU A 102 2.65 14.47 -12.09
N TRP A 103 2.17 13.79 -11.04
CA TRP A 103 0.75 13.63 -10.72
C TRP A 103 0.45 14.08 -9.29
N PRO A 104 0.50 15.40 -9.00
CA PRO A 104 0.40 15.93 -7.63
C PRO A 104 -0.95 15.68 -6.95
N ALA A 105 -2.03 15.44 -7.70
CA ALA A 105 -3.33 15.07 -7.14
C ALA A 105 -3.28 13.77 -6.30
N VAL A 106 -2.37 12.85 -6.64
CA VAL A 106 -2.14 11.61 -5.87
C VAL A 106 -1.51 11.88 -4.50
N ASN A 107 -0.90 13.06 -4.30
CA ASN A 107 -0.33 13.51 -3.02
C ASN A 107 -1.10 14.71 -2.45
N ALA A 108 -2.42 14.70 -2.55
CA ALA A 108 -3.28 15.75 -2.04
C ALA A 108 -4.22 15.21 -0.94
N GLU A 109 -4.93 16.09 -0.27
CA GLU A 109 -5.99 15.75 0.68
C GLU A 109 -7.14 16.76 0.61
N ILE A 110 -8.34 16.32 1.02
CA ILE A 110 -9.50 17.20 1.16
C ILE A 110 -9.50 17.78 2.57
N TYR A 111 -9.65 19.10 2.65
CA TYR A 111 -9.85 19.82 3.89
C TYR A 111 -11.05 20.78 3.73
N GLY A 112 -12.20 20.40 4.28
CA GLY A 112 -13.44 21.12 4.06
C GLY A 112 -13.86 21.11 2.59
N ASP A 113 -13.89 22.26 1.95
CA ASP A 113 -14.17 22.47 0.52
C ASP A 113 -12.91 22.75 -0.32
N GLU A 114 -11.71 22.60 0.29
CA GLU A 114 -10.43 22.84 -0.35
C GLU A 114 -9.69 21.50 -0.65
N ILE A 115 -8.84 21.51 -1.67
CA ILE A 115 -7.86 20.47 -1.94
C ILE A 115 -6.47 21.02 -1.57
N ILE A 116 -5.79 20.35 -0.64
CA ILE A 116 -4.43 20.70 -0.24
C ILE A 116 -3.45 19.82 -1.01
N TYR A 117 -2.69 20.40 -1.93
CA TYR A 117 -1.58 19.76 -2.62
C TYR A 117 -0.31 19.83 -1.77
N LYS A 118 0.30 18.66 -1.51
CA LYS A 118 1.49 18.55 -0.67
C LYS A 118 2.75 18.57 -1.53
N ASN A 119 3.52 19.66 -1.47
CA ASN A 119 4.80 19.80 -2.17
C ASN A 119 5.97 19.20 -1.39
N TYR A 120 5.69 18.18 -0.58
CA TYR A 120 6.65 17.35 0.14
C TYR A 120 6.22 15.88 0.03
N TYR A 121 7.18 14.97 0.05
CA TYR A 121 6.95 13.57 -0.27
C TYR A 121 7.26 12.68 0.93
N ASN A 122 6.25 12.46 1.74
CA ASN A 122 6.30 11.58 2.91
C ASN A 122 5.64 10.25 2.57
N VAL A 123 6.42 9.18 2.51
CA VAL A 123 5.93 7.86 2.09
C VAL A 123 5.74 6.96 3.29
N GLY A 124 4.48 6.58 3.55
CA GLY A 124 4.14 5.56 4.54
C GLY A 124 4.45 4.17 3.99
N VAL A 125 5.17 3.37 4.77
CA VAL A 125 5.49 1.99 4.43
C VAL A 125 4.80 1.06 5.43
N ALA A 126 3.88 0.22 4.94
CA ALA A 126 3.18 -0.73 5.80
C ALA A 126 4.11 -1.85 6.26
N VAL A 127 4.24 -2.02 7.57
CA VAL A 127 5.09 -3.05 8.20
C VAL A 127 4.23 -3.93 9.10
N GLY A 128 4.26 -5.24 8.87
CA GLY A 128 3.59 -6.22 9.72
C GLY A 128 4.30 -6.36 11.07
N THR A 129 3.52 -6.44 12.15
CA THR A 129 4.00 -6.70 13.49
C THR A 129 3.14 -7.78 14.17
N PRO A 130 3.60 -8.45 15.23
CA PRO A 130 2.77 -9.39 15.97
C PRO A 130 1.47 -8.79 16.51
N GLN A 131 1.45 -7.46 16.77
CA GLN A 131 0.28 -6.75 17.26
C GLN A 131 -0.63 -6.24 16.13
N GLY A 132 -0.20 -6.32 14.86
CA GLY A 132 -0.93 -5.84 13.70
C GLY A 132 -0.06 -5.02 12.74
N LEU A 133 -0.69 -4.40 11.76
CA LEU A 133 -0.03 -3.56 10.77
C LEU A 133 0.25 -2.17 11.35
N VAL A 134 1.49 -1.68 11.19
CA VAL A 134 1.88 -0.29 11.47
C VAL A 134 2.36 0.36 10.17
N VAL A 135 2.22 1.68 10.07
CA VAL A 135 2.60 2.43 8.85
C VAL A 135 3.56 3.56 9.25
N PRO A 136 4.84 3.25 9.51
CA PRO A 136 5.85 4.29 9.70
C PRO A 136 6.04 5.09 8.41
N VAL A 137 6.56 6.32 8.55
CA VAL A 137 6.65 7.28 7.46
C VAL A 137 8.10 7.67 7.19
N LEU A 138 8.56 7.45 5.95
CA LEU A 138 9.79 8.03 5.42
C LEU A 138 9.50 9.49 5.07
N LYS A 139 10.09 10.42 5.80
CA LYS A 139 9.92 11.85 5.58
C LYS A 139 10.86 12.32 4.47
N GLU A 140 10.35 13.21 3.60
CA GLU A 140 11.11 13.77 2.48
C GLU A 140 11.80 12.68 1.62
N ALA A 141 11.06 11.61 1.32
CA ALA A 141 11.58 10.42 0.65
C ALA A 141 12.17 10.73 -0.75
N ASP A 142 11.77 11.82 -1.38
CA ASP A 142 12.33 12.28 -2.65
C ASP A 142 13.78 12.76 -2.56
N LYS A 143 14.22 13.16 -1.36
CA LYS A 143 15.62 13.56 -1.06
C LYS A 143 16.48 12.38 -0.62
N MET A 144 15.89 11.23 -0.32
CA MET A 144 16.58 10.04 0.16
C MET A 144 17.21 9.24 -0.98
N GLY A 145 18.43 8.75 -0.76
CA GLY A 145 19.07 7.76 -1.62
C GLY A 145 18.54 6.34 -1.36
N PHE A 146 18.94 5.38 -2.20
CA PHE A 146 18.56 3.98 -2.04
C PHE A 146 18.95 3.42 -0.67
N ALA A 147 20.15 3.75 -0.19
CA ALA A 147 20.64 3.29 1.09
C ALA A 147 19.85 3.88 2.29
N ASP A 148 19.47 5.15 2.19
CA ASP A 148 18.71 5.84 3.26
C ASP A 148 17.29 5.23 3.35
N ILE A 149 16.66 4.94 2.22
CA ILE A 149 15.34 4.32 2.16
C ILE A 149 15.40 2.91 2.75
N GLU A 150 16.31 2.06 2.28
CA GLU A 150 16.42 0.67 2.77
C GLU A 150 16.82 0.64 4.26
N GLY A 151 17.75 1.51 4.67
CA GLY A 151 18.16 1.66 6.07
C GLY A 151 17.01 2.13 6.95
N GLY A 152 16.21 3.10 6.49
CA GLY A 152 15.03 3.60 7.19
C GLY A 152 13.95 2.53 7.34
N ILE A 153 13.68 1.77 6.30
CA ILE A 153 12.71 0.65 6.34
C ILE A 153 13.20 -0.47 7.26
N ALA A 154 14.49 -0.81 7.20
CA ALA A 154 15.09 -1.80 8.09
C ALA A 154 15.02 -1.35 9.56
N ASP A 155 15.22 -0.04 9.85
CA ASP A 155 15.05 0.53 11.17
C ASP A 155 13.59 0.47 11.65
N PHE A 156 12.63 0.79 10.79
CA PHE A 156 11.22 0.62 11.10
C PHE A 156 10.90 -0.83 11.44
N GLY A 157 11.40 -1.78 10.65
CA GLY A 157 11.27 -3.21 10.90
C GLY A 157 11.88 -3.62 12.23
N ARG A 158 13.06 -3.12 12.63
CA ARG A 158 13.68 -3.40 13.93
C ARG A 158 12.84 -2.86 15.09
N ARG A 159 12.43 -1.58 15.03
CA ARG A 159 11.61 -0.94 16.07
C ARG A 159 10.21 -1.55 16.18
N ALA A 160 9.64 -1.98 15.06
CA ALA A 160 8.38 -2.72 15.05
C ALA A 160 8.54 -4.16 15.58
N ARG A 161 9.77 -4.69 15.54
CA ARG A 161 10.18 -6.06 15.87
C ARG A 161 10.80 -6.26 17.25
N ASP A 162 10.88 -5.35 18.08
CA ASP A 162 11.10 -5.77 19.48
C ASP A 162 10.04 -6.81 19.88
N GLY A 163 9.33 -7.27 18.83
CA GLY A 163 8.66 -8.51 18.54
C GLY A 163 8.95 -9.04 17.11
N LYS A 164 10.15 -9.49 16.86
CA LYS A 164 10.72 -10.33 15.77
C LYS A 164 9.83 -10.71 14.55
N LEU A 165 10.04 -10.07 13.36
CA LEU A 165 9.65 -10.58 12.04
C LEU A 165 10.77 -10.34 11.00
N GLY A 166 11.05 -11.31 10.13
CA GLY A 166 12.05 -11.23 9.08
C GLY A 166 11.59 -10.38 7.89
N MET A 167 12.54 -9.73 7.18
CA MET A 167 12.24 -8.95 5.96
C MET A 167 11.74 -9.84 4.80
N ASP A 168 11.96 -11.14 4.86
CA ASP A 168 11.48 -12.10 3.86
C ASP A 168 9.96 -12.32 3.91
N GLU A 169 9.29 -11.91 4.99
CA GLU A 169 7.83 -11.97 5.15
C GLU A 169 7.10 -10.74 4.57
N MET A 170 7.82 -9.73 4.09
CA MET A 170 7.24 -8.54 3.46
C MET A 170 6.93 -8.73 1.97
N THR A 171 7.35 -9.81 1.36
CA THR A 171 6.81 -10.25 0.08
C THR A 171 5.44 -10.85 0.34
N GLY A 172 4.41 -10.01 0.33
CA GLY A 172 3.04 -10.44 0.53
C GLY A 172 2.73 -11.61 -0.39
N GLY A 173 2.36 -12.76 0.17
CA GLY A 173 1.98 -13.96 -0.59
C GLY A 173 0.70 -13.76 -1.40
N SER A 174 0.08 -12.58 -1.34
CA SER A 174 -1.11 -12.23 -2.11
C SER A 174 -0.76 -12.01 -3.58
N LEU A 175 -1.51 -12.67 -4.46
CA LEU A 175 -1.44 -12.44 -5.91
C LEU A 175 -1.88 -11.01 -6.25
N ASN A 176 -2.95 -10.56 -5.62
CA ASN A 176 -3.54 -9.24 -5.82
C ASN A 176 -4.46 -8.88 -4.65
N SER A 177 -4.59 -7.59 -4.34
CA SER A 177 -5.49 -7.07 -3.31
C SER A 177 -5.90 -5.63 -3.63
N MET A 178 -6.98 -5.17 -3.03
CA MET A 178 -7.42 -3.76 -3.06
C MET A 178 -7.13 -3.15 -1.69
N PRO A 179 -6.00 -2.44 -1.51
CA PRO A 179 -5.69 -1.84 -0.21
C PRO A 179 -6.70 -0.74 0.14
N ILE A 180 -7.06 -0.67 1.42
CA ILE A 180 -7.94 0.37 1.95
C ILE A 180 -7.10 1.61 2.28
N LEU A 181 -7.58 2.79 1.89
CA LEU A 181 -6.90 4.05 2.16
C LEU A 181 -6.70 4.30 3.65
N ASN A 182 -5.59 4.93 3.98
CA ASN A 182 -5.32 5.46 5.32
C ASN A 182 -5.61 6.97 5.32
N VAL A 183 -6.87 7.33 5.57
CA VAL A 183 -7.33 8.73 5.59
C VAL A 183 -6.46 9.57 6.55
N PRO A 184 -6.03 10.80 6.17
CA PRO A 184 -6.47 11.61 5.04
C PRO A 184 -5.68 11.41 3.73
N GLN A 185 -4.85 10.38 3.60
CA GLN A 185 -4.10 10.10 2.36
C GLN A 185 -5.06 9.79 1.21
N SER A 186 -4.76 10.35 0.03
CA SER A 186 -5.57 10.19 -1.18
C SER A 186 -5.29 8.90 -1.95
N ALA A 187 -4.16 8.25 -1.70
CA ALA A 187 -3.80 7.03 -2.43
C ALA A 187 -2.95 6.06 -1.60
N ILE A 188 -3.00 4.79 -1.99
CA ILE A 188 -2.16 3.72 -1.46
C ILE A 188 -1.76 2.77 -2.59
N LEU A 189 -0.45 2.51 -2.71
CA LEU A 189 0.11 1.56 -3.67
C LEU A 189 0.25 0.18 -3.01
N GLY A 190 -0.40 -0.82 -3.60
CA GLY A 190 -0.24 -2.23 -3.25
C GLY A 190 0.76 -2.90 -4.18
N MET A 191 1.77 -3.52 -3.60
CA MET A 191 2.73 -4.39 -4.27
C MET A 191 2.46 -5.84 -3.84
N HIS A 192 2.59 -6.77 -4.78
CA HIS A 192 2.15 -8.14 -4.55
C HIS A 192 3.29 -9.15 -4.82
N SER A 193 2.98 -10.45 -4.75
CA SER A 193 3.96 -11.50 -4.97
C SER A 193 4.53 -11.47 -6.39
N ILE A 194 5.85 -11.67 -6.50
CA ILE A 194 6.51 -11.85 -7.80
C ILE A 194 6.31 -13.31 -8.22
N GLN A 195 5.71 -13.51 -9.39
CA GLN A 195 5.45 -14.82 -9.96
C GLN A 195 6.08 -14.97 -11.34
N LYS A 196 6.71 -16.10 -11.61
CA LYS A 196 7.15 -16.44 -12.95
C LYS A 196 5.93 -16.78 -13.80
N ARG A 197 5.74 -16.04 -14.89
CA ARG A 197 4.60 -16.18 -15.80
C ARG A 197 5.08 -16.21 -17.26
N PRO A 198 4.41 -16.96 -18.14
CA PRO A 198 4.63 -16.86 -19.58
C PRO A 198 4.09 -15.52 -20.06
N MET A 199 4.94 -14.72 -20.69
CA MET A 199 4.59 -13.42 -21.25
C MET A 199 5.02 -13.38 -22.71
N VAL A 200 4.29 -12.66 -23.55
CA VAL A 200 4.69 -12.40 -24.93
C VAL A 200 5.61 -11.19 -24.95
N VAL A 201 6.84 -11.39 -25.40
CA VAL A 201 7.87 -10.35 -25.53
C VAL A 201 8.44 -10.45 -26.94
N ASN A 202 8.29 -9.41 -27.77
CA ASN A 202 8.73 -9.40 -29.17
C ASN A 202 8.20 -10.61 -29.98
N ASP A 203 6.91 -10.94 -29.80
CA ASP A 203 6.22 -12.08 -30.41
C ASP A 203 6.73 -13.49 -30.00
N GLU A 204 7.61 -13.57 -29.00
CA GLU A 204 8.10 -14.82 -28.41
C GLU A 204 7.55 -15.01 -27.00
N ILE A 205 7.32 -16.28 -26.59
CA ILE A 205 6.88 -16.59 -25.23
C ILE A 205 8.10 -16.71 -24.32
N GLU A 206 8.22 -15.79 -23.38
CA GLU A 206 9.27 -15.78 -22.38
C GLU A 206 8.73 -15.95 -20.96
N ILE A 207 9.54 -16.57 -20.08
CA ILE A 207 9.23 -16.62 -18.64
C ILE A 207 9.74 -15.35 -18.00
N ARG A 208 8.80 -14.51 -17.51
CA ARG A 208 9.09 -13.24 -16.85
C ARG A 208 8.65 -13.22 -15.38
N PRO A 209 9.43 -12.62 -14.47
CA PRO A 209 9.03 -12.41 -13.08
C PRO A 209 8.05 -11.23 -12.99
N MET A 210 6.76 -11.51 -12.98
CA MET A 210 5.68 -10.51 -13.00
C MET A 210 5.17 -10.21 -11.59
N MET A 211 4.83 -8.95 -11.35
CA MET A 211 4.16 -8.49 -10.14
C MET A 211 2.92 -7.69 -10.50
N HIS A 212 1.81 -7.90 -9.78
CA HIS A 212 0.66 -7.01 -9.85
C HIS A 212 0.90 -5.77 -8.97
N LEU A 213 0.55 -4.62 -9.51
CA LEU A 213 0.47 -3.35 -8.78
C LEU A 213 -0.98 -2.92 -8.70
N ALA A 214 -1.41 -2.50 -7.52
CA ALA A 214 -2.74 -1.93 -7.29
C ALA A 214 -2.59 -0.52 -6.74
N LEU A 215 -3.29 0.45 -7.30
CA LEU A 215 -3.42 1.79 -6.76
C LEU A 215 -4.87 2.00 -6.34
N SER A 216 -5.13 2.02 -5.03
CA SER A 216 -6.41 2.50 -4.50
C SER A 216 -6.30 3.99 -4.23
N TYR A 217 -7.33 4.74 -4.58
CA TYR A 217 -7.34 6.20 -4.48
C TYR A 217 -8.73 6.75 -4.19
N ASP A 218 -8.77 7.96 -3.68
CA ASP A 218 -10.01 8.71 -3.48
C ASP A 218 -10.41 9.42 -4.78
N HIS A 219 -11.45 8.90 -5.45
CA HIS A 219 -11.89 9.41 -6.73
C HIS A 219 -12.55 10.80 -6.66
N ARG A 220 -12.69 11.37 -5.46
CA ARG A 220 -13.08 12.77 -5.29
C ARG A 220 -11.95 13.74 -5.59
N ILE A 221 -10.67 13.26 -5.53
CA ILE A 221 -9.45 14.06 -5.75
C ILE A 221 -8.74 13.61 -7.03
N VAL A 222 -8.55 12.29 -7.16
CA VAL A 222 -7.76 11.68 -8.26
C VAL A 222 -8.73 11.10 -9.28
N ASP A 223 -8.60 11.53 -10.53
CA ASP A 223 -9.38 10.96 -11.61
C ASP A 223 -8.75 9.67 -12.18
N GLY A 224 -9.52 8.96 -13.05
CA GLY A 224 -9.05 7.71 -13.63
C GLY A 224 -7.80 7.88 -14.52
N ARG A 225 -7.67 9.01 -15.22
CA ARG A 225 -6.51 9.31 -16.07
C ARG A 225 -5.26 9.50 -15.22
N GLU A 226 -5.35 10.29 -14.16
CA GLU A 226 -4.24 10.57 -13.25
C GLU A 226 -3.78 9.28 -12.55
N ALA A 227 -4.73 8.48 -12.02
CA ALA A 227 -4.43 7.22 -11.34
C ALA A 227 -3.73 6.21 -12.26
N VAL A 228 -4.25 6.02 -13.49
CA VAL A 228 -3.65 5.12 -14.47
C VAL A 228 -2.27 5.61 -14.90
N SER A 229 -2.12 6.90 -15.21
CA SER A 229 -0.84 7.47 -15.66
C SER A 229 0.22 7.41 -14.55
N PHE A 230 -0.16 7.68 -13.31
CA PHE A 230 0.70 7.52 -12.14
C PHE A 230 1.22 6.08 -12.02
N LEU A 231 0.32 5.08 -12.12
CA LEU A 231 0.70 3.68 -12.01
C LEU A 231 1.56 3.21 -13.19
N VAL A 232 1.27 3.68 -14.41
CA VAL A 232 2.09 3.44 -15.60
C VAL A 232 3.48 4.03 -15.43
N ARG A 233 3.60 5.22 -14.83
CA ARG A 233 4.89 5.85 -14.57
C ARG A 233 5.74 5.03 -13.60
N ILE A 234 5.15 4.52 -12.53
CA ILE A 234 5.83 3.59 -11.62
C ILE A 234 6.30 2.35 -12.36
N LYS A 235 5.41 1.73 -13.17
CA LYS A 235 5.75 0.58 -14.01
C LYS A 235 6.98 0.86 -14.88
N GLN A 236 6.99 1.97 -15.61
CA GLN A 236 8.11 2.37 -16.48
C GLN A 236 9.43 2.49 -15.70
N CYS A 237 9.41 3.09 -14.52
CA CYS A 237 10.59 3.21 -13.66
C CYS A 237 11.09 1.87 -13.13
N ILE A 238 10.21 0.92 -12.86
CA ILE A 238 10.59 -0.42 -12.37
C ILE A 238 11.09 -1.30 -13.51
N GLU A 239 10.43 -1.27 -14.66
CA GLU A 239 10.85 -2.04 -15.86
C GLU A 239 12.14 -1.51 -16.46
N ASP A 240 12.42 -0.19 -16.33
CA ASP A 240 13.67 0.46 -16.72
C ASP A 240 14.23 1.29 -15.55
N PRO A 241 14.98 0.69 -14.62
CA PRO A 241 15.48 1.37 -13.42
C PRO A 241 16.50 2.48 -13.73
N GLN A 242 17.04 2.58 -14.95
CA GLN A 242 17.89 3.70 -15.37
C GLN A 242 17.11 5.02 -15.33
N ARG A 243 15.80 5.00 -15.59
CA ARG A 243 14.92 6.17 -15.46
C ARG A 243 14.95 6.78 -14.07
N ILE A 244 15.04 5.94 -13.03
CA ILE A 244 15.14 6.41 -11.64
C ILE A 244 16.47 7.15 -11.41
N LEU A 245 17.56 6.65 -11.99
CA LEU A 245 18.90 7.26 -11.85
C LEU A 245 19.01 8.57 -12.62
N LEU A 246 18.42 8.62 -13.81
CA LEU A 246 18.46 9.79 -14.69
C LEU A 246 17.35 10.81 -14.40
N ASN A 247 16.39 10.44 -13.57
CA ASN A 247 15.21 11.24 -13.24
C ASN A 247 14.38 11.64 -14.48
N VAL A 248 14.15 10.66 -15.43
CA VAL A 248 13.42 10.81 -16.70
C VAL A 248 12.33 9.77 -16.83
#